data_f20afb813f4e831b784d8f7249fbf517
#
_entry.id   f20afb813f4e831b784d8f7249fbf517
#
_cell.length_a   1.000
_cell.length_b   1.000
_cell.length_c   1.000
_cell.angle_alpha   90.00
_cell.angle_beta   90.00
_cell.angle_gamma   90.00
#
_symmetry.space_group_name_H-M   'P 1'
#
loop_
_entity.id
_entity.type
_entity.pdbx_description
1 polymer ?
#
loop_
_entity_poly.entity_id
_entity_poly.type
_entity_poly.pdbx_seq_one_letter_code
_entity_poly.pdbx_strand_id
1 'polypeptide(L)'
;MSMKVGIIGAGPSGLSQLRAFERAQNKGLEIPEIVCFEKQSDWGGLWNYNWRTGVDEAGDPCHGSMYRYLWSNGPKEGLEFADYTFKDHFGKDIASYPPREVLFDYIKGRLEKTNFRDKIRFNTFFVSKGLLKVNNKIGVLNI
;
A
#
# COMPACT_ATOMS: atom_id res chain seq x y z
N MET A 1 -26.76 1.93 -9.69
CA MET A 1 -25.67 0.93 -9.50
C MET A 1 -24.58 1.62 -8.71
N SER A 2 -24.17 1.10 -7.56
CA SER A 2 -23.03 1.66 -6.85
C SER A 2 -21.74 1.36 -7.62
N MET A 3 -20.85 2.33 -7.68
CA MET A 3 -19.53 2.18 -8.32
C MET A 3 -18.69 1.21 -7.50
N LYS A 4 -17.93 0.34 -8.17
CA LYS A 4 -16.95 -0.54 -7.54
C LYS A 4 -15.54 -0.09 -7.91
N VAL A 5 -14.64 -0.07 -6.95
CA VAL A 5 -13.23 0.30 -7.13
C VAL A 5 -12.33 -0.82 -6.65
N GLY A 6 -11.46 -1.31 -7.54
CA GLY A 6 -10.38 -2.24 -7.23
C GLY A 6 -9.06 -1.48 -7.10
N ILE A 7 -8.36 -1.64 -5.99
CA ILE A 7 -7.01 -1.14 -5.77
C ILE A 7 -6.05 -2.31 -5.92
N ILE A 8 -4.99 -2.15 -6.71
CA ILE A 8 -3.99 -3.20 -6.93
C ILE A 8 -2.73 -2.82 -6.17
N GLY A 9 -2.38 -3.65 -5.19
CA GLY A 9 -1.22 -3.49 -4.32
C GLY A 9 -1.53 -2.70 -3.04
N ALA A 10 -1.14 -3.26 -1.90
CA ALA A 10 -1.21 -2.63 -0.59
C ALA A 10 0.15 -2.04 -0.14
N GLY A 11 0.89 -1.46 -1.09
CA GLY A 11 2.02 -0.59 -0.80
C GLY A 11 1.58 0.81 -0.35
N PRO A 12 2.50 1.74 -0.02
CA PRO A 12 2.17 3.06 0.52
C PRO A 12 1.12 3.84 -0.29
N SER A 13 1.14 3.72 -1.62
CA SER A 13 0.18 4.38 -2.51
C SER A 13 -1.23 3.81 -2.39
N GLY A 14 -1.38 2.48 -2.48
CA GLY A 14 -2.69 1.82 -2.33
C GLY A 14 -3.29 2.04 -0.96
N LEU A 15 -2.46 2.01 0.07
CA LEU A 15 -2.86 2.26 1.45
C LEU A 15 -3.27 3.72 1.68
N SER A 16 -2.60 4.67 1.04
CA SER A 16 -3.01 6.08 1.07
C SER A 16 -4.35 6.29 0.38
N GLN A 17 -4.63 5.56 -0.71
CA GLN A 17 -5.93 5.59 -1.37
C GLN A 17 -7.04 5.00 -0.48
N LEU A 18 -6.80 3.88 0.19
CA LEU A 18 -7.74 3.31 1.17
C LEU A 18 -8.04 4.32 2.30
N ARG A 19 -6.99 4.96 2.81
CA ARG A 19 -7.14 5.98 3.86
C ARG A 19 -7.94 7.20 3.40
N ALA A 20 -7.78 7.61 2.13
CA ALA A 20 -8.57 8.70 1.56
C ALA A 20 -10.06 8.36 1.50
N PHE A 21 -10.43 7.15 1.11
CA PHE A 21 -11.82 6.69 1.13
C PHE A 21 -12.37 6.58 2.55
N GLU A 22 -11.61 6.04 3.49
CA GLU A 22 -12.01 5.99 4.90
C GLU A 22 -12.31 7.39 5.46
N ARG A 23 -11.44 8.36 5.16
CA ARG A 23 -11.65 9.76 5.58
C ARG A 23 -12.88 10.39 4.93
N ALA A 24 -13.16 10.07 3.66
CA ALA A 24 -14.36 10.51 2.98
C ALA A 24 -15.61 9.93 3.66
N GLN A 25 -15.61 8.63 3.95
CA GLN A 25 -16.71 7.96 4.66
C GLN A 25 -16.93 8.55 6.05
N ASN A 26 -15.88 8.80 6.81
CA ASN A 26 -15.94 9.40 8.14
C ASN A 26 -16.50 10.85 8.13
N LYS A 27 -16.43 11.52 6.97
CA LYS A 27 -17.06 12.83 6.73
C LYS A 27 -18.49 12.72 6.24
N GLY A 28 -19.08 11.53 6.19
CA GLY A 28 -20.43 11.30 5.71
C GLY A 28 -20.60 11.36 4.19
N LEU A 29 -19.49 11.32 3.44
CA LEU A 29 -19.55 11.26 1.98
C LEU A 29 -19.84 9.82 1.52
N GLU A 30 -20.61 9.70 0.45
CA GLU A 30 -20.82 8.42 -0.21
C GLU A 30 -19.50 7.96 -0.88
N ILE A 31 -19.11 6.72 -0.60
CA ILE A 31 -17.94 6.11 -1.21
C ILE A 31 -18.32 4.87 -2.03
N PRO A 32 -17.55 4.50 -3.05
CA PRO A 32 -17.77 3.27 -3.80
C PRO A 32 -17.57 2.03 -2.94
N GLU A 33 -18.04 0.88 -3.41
CA GLU A 33 -17.60 -0.43 -2.89
C GLU A 33 -16.12 -0.63 -3.23
N ILE A 34 -15.28 -0.89 -2.22
CA ILE A 34 -13.83 -0.92 -2.38
C ILE A 34 -13.30 -2.30 -2.03
N VAL A 35 -12.36 -2.78 -2.84
CA VAL A 35 -11.52 -3.93 -2.55
C VAL A 35 -10.06 -3.62 -2.94
N CYS A 36 -9.11 -3.97 -2.09
CA CYS A 36 -7.69 -3.89 -2.39
C CYS A 36 -7.12 -5.31 -2.51
N PHE A 37 -6.39 -5.59 -3.58
CA PHE A 37 -5.75 -6.87 -3.82
C PHE A 37 -4.26 -6.75 -3.55
N GLU A 38 -3.71 -7.58 -2.67
CA GLU A 38 -2.29 -7.62 -2.33
C GLU A 38 -1.75 -9.03 -2.51
N LYS A 39 -0.66 -9.16 -3.26
CA LYS A 39 -0.04 -10.46 -3.51
C LYS A 39 0.71 -11.03 -2.31
N GLN A 40 1.23 -10.18 -1.45
CA GLN A 40 1.94 -10.60 -0.25
C GLN A 40 0.94 -10.95 0.87
N SER A 41 1.45 -11.62 1.89
CA SER A 41 0.68 -11.97 3.10
C SER A 41 0.47 -10.79 4.05
N ASP A 42 1.13 -9.66 3.80
CA ASP A 42 1.02 -8.45 4.59
C ASP A 42 1.23 -7.21 3.70
N TRP A 43 0.83 -6.06 4.21
CA TRP A 43 0.93 -4.77 3.54
C TRP A 43 2.34 -4.16 3.64
N GLY A 44 2.55 -3.02 2.97
CA GLY A 44 3.80 -2.27 3.02
C GLY A 44 4.55 -2.22 1.68
N GLY A 45 4.19 -3.09 0.73
CA GLY A 45 4.82 -3.15 -0.58
C GLY A 45 6.33 -3.40 -0.47
N LEU A 46 7.15 -2.60 -1.16
CA LEU A 46 8.61 -2.73 -1.12
C LEU A 46 9.22 -2.51 0.27
N TRP A 47 8.56 -1.75 1.15
CA TRP A 47 9.03 -1.51 2.51
C TRP A 47 8.90 -2.73 3.41
N ASN A 48 7.99 -3.65 3.07
CA ASN A 48 7.91 -4.96 3.68
C ASN A 48 9.01 -5.85 3.10
N TYR A 49 10.22 -5.73 3.66
CA TYR A 49 11.43 -6.37 3.13
C TYR A 49 11.34 -7.90 3.17
N ASN A 50 11.68 -8.52 2.06
CA ASN A 50 11.85 -9.94 1.95
C ASN A 50 13.31 -10.24 1.52
N TRP A 51 13.98 -11.17 2.23
CA TRP A 51 15.32 -11.62 1.94
C TRP A 51 15.38 -12.66 0.81
N ARG A 52 14.23 -13.19 0.40
CA ARG A 52 14.15 -14.24 -0.63
C ARG A 52 14.60 -13.73 -1.99
N THR A 53 15.22 -14.61 -2.76
CA THR A 53 15.63 -14.42 -4.15
C THR A 53 14.92 -15.44 -5.04
N GLY A 54 15.05 -15.28 -6.35
CA GLY A 54 14.39 -16.16 -7.30
C GLY A 54 12.98 -15.67 -7.64
N VAL A 55 12.05 -16.59 -7.75
CA VAL A 55 10.65 -16.30 -8.07
C VAL A 55 9.73 -16.75 -6.93
N ASP A 56 8.59 -16.08 -6.80
CA ASP A 56 7.53 -16.44 -5.87
C ASP A 56 6.62 -17.55 -6.44
N GLU A 57 5.57 -17.89 -5.71
CA GLU A 57 4.62 -18.93 -6.10
C GLU A 57 3.84 -18.59 -7.39
N ALA A 58 3.78 -17.31 -7.77
CA ALA A 58 3.17 -16.87 -9.01
C ALA A 58 4.15 -16.82 -10.19
N GLY A 59 5.44 -17.11 -9.95
CA GLY A 59 6.50 -17.01 -10.95
C GLY A 59 7.10 -15.62 -11.11
N ASP A 60 6.69 -14.65 -10.25
CA ASP A 60 7.23 -13.29 -10.26
C ASP A 60 8.55 -13.21 -9.49
N PRO A 61 9.51 -12.35 -9.89
CA PRO A 61 10.72 -12.14 -9.13
C PRO A 61 10.45 -11.72 -7.69
N CYS A 62 11.05 -12.44 -6.73
CA CYS A 62 10.93 -12.10 -5.31
C CYS A 62 11.71 -10.86 -4.92
N HIS A 63 12.81 -10.56 -5.65
CA HIS A 63 13.68 -9.44 -5.32
C HIS A 63 13.11 -8.12 -5.85
N GLY A 64 13.25 -7.08 -5.03
CA GLY A 64 12.99 -5.70 -5.43
C GLY A 64 14.26 -4.86 -5.31
N SER A 65 14.12 -3.55 -5.44
CA SER A 65 15.21 -2.60 -5.17
C SER A 65 15.56 -2.45 -3.68
N MET A 66 14.77 -3.07 -2.79
CA MET A 66 14.98 -3.04 -1.35
C MET A 66 16.07 -4.01 -0.91
N TYR A 67 16.95 -3.59 0.00
CA TYR A 67 17.96 -4.45 0.63
C TYR A 67 17.99 -4.22 2.14
N ARG A 68 18.58 -5.19 2.85
CA ARG A 68 18.49 -5.30 4.31
C ARG A 68 18.92 -4.04 5.05
N TYR A 69 20.00 -3.42 4.65
CA TYR A 69 20.60 -2.26 5.33
C TYR A 69 20.37 -0.95 4.57
N LEU A 70 19.28 -0.86 3.84
CA LEU A 70 18.92 0.37 3.14
C LEU A 70 18.56 1.46 4.14
N TRP A 71 19.11 2.64 3.90
CA TRP A 71 18.73 3.88 4.55
C TRP A 71 17.92 4.74 3.58
N SER A 72 17.01 5.53 4.12
CA SER A 72 16.28 6.48 3.29
C SER A 72 17.26 7.45 2.60
N ASN A 73 17.07 7.67 1.31
CA ASN A 73 17.75 8.70 0.54
C ASN A 73 17.01 10.03 0.53
N GLY A 74 15.83 10.09 1.15
CA GLY A 74 15.03 11.28 1.38
C GLY A 74 14.89 11.57 2.88
N PRO A 75 14.85 12.86 3.27
CA PRO A 75 14.64 13.23 4.66
C PRO A 75 13.22 12.85 5.11
N LYS A 76 13.06 12.46 6.38
CA LYS A 76 11.78 12.08 6.98
C LYS A 76 10.71 13.17 6.80
N GLU A 77 11.13 14.41 6.83
CA GLU A 77 10.27 15.57 6.66
C GLU A 77 9.57 15.62 5.28
N GLY A 78 10.19 15.00 4.26
CA GLY A 78 9.61 14.84 2.93
C GLY A 78 8.85 13.52 2.73
N LEU A 79 8.92 12.61 3.71
CA LEU A 79 8.29 11.29 3.67
C LEU A 79 7.07 11.19 4.59
N GLU A 80 6.81 12.23 5.37
CA GLU A 80 5.75 12.28 6.35
C GLU A 80 4.37 12.33 5.69
N PHE A 81 3.44 11.55 6.23
CA PHE A 81 2.05 11.64 5.81
C PHE A 81 1.38 12.84 6.47
N ALA A 82 0.54 13.56 5.72
CA ALA A 82 -0.14 14.74 6.22
C ALA A 82 -1.08 14.50 7.41
N ASP A 83 -1.50 13.27 7.63
CA ASP A 83 -2.42 12.84 8.69
C ASP A 83 -1.75 11.98 9.76
N TYR A 84 -0.43 11.79 9.70
CA TYR A 84 0.33 10.97 10.64
C TYR A 84 1.82 11.30 10.57
N THR A 85 2.34 11.95 11.59
CA THR A 85 3.73 12.36 11.65
C THR A 85 4.64 11.28 12.24
N PHE A 86 5.95 11.36 12.00
CA PHE A 86 6.91 10.49 12.70
C PHE A 86 6.85 10.70 14.22
N LYS A 87 6.59 11.93 14.65
CA LYS A 87 6.43 12.24 16.07
C LYS A 87 5.19 11.60 16.67
N ASP A 88 4.07 11.54 15.93
CA ASP A 88 2.86 10.84 16.35
C ASP A 88 3.10 9.35 16.50
N HIS A 89 4.00 8.78 15.70
CA HIS A 89 4.31 7.37 15.73
C HIS A 89 5.29 7.01 16.86
N PHE A 90 6.43 7.70 16.90
CA PHE A 90 7.53 7.36 17.82
C PHE A 90 7.47 8.08 19.16
N GLY A 91 6.61 9.09 19.33
CA GLY A 91 6.54 9.93 20.53
C GLY A 91 7.77 10.82 20.76
N LYS A 92 8.72 10.81 19.84
CA LYS A 92 10.00 11.55 19.90
C LYS A 92 10.50 11.88 18.51
N ASP A 93 11.44 12.81 18.44
CA ASP A 93 12.16 13.07 17.20
C ASP A 93 13.13 11.93 16.87
N ILE A 94 13.23 11.61 15.59
CA ILE A 94 14.16 10.64 15.03
C ILE A 94 15.10 11.30 14.01
N ALA A 95 16.14 10.59 13.61
CA ALA A 95 17.06 11.07 12.57
C ALA A 95 16.32 11.35 11.25
N SER A 96 16.76 12.42 10.53
CA SER A 96 16.13 12.83 9.27
C SER A 96 16.22 11.77 8.17
N TYR A 97 17.25 10.94 8.17
CA TYR A 97 17.42 9.83 7.22
C TYR A 97 17.30 8.50 7.97
N PRO A 98 16.08 7.98 8.15
CA PRO A 98 15.90 6.76 8.92
C PRO A 98 16.24 5.50 8.11
N PRO A 99 16.65 4.41 8.78
CA PRO A 99 16.80 3.13 8.12
C PRO A 99 15.45 2.54 7.69
N ARG A 100 15.50 1.61 6.75
CA ARG A 100 14.34 0.96 6.14
C ARG A 100 13.31 0.46 7.14
N GLU A 101 13.77 -0.23 8.17
CA GLU A 101 12.89 -0.80 9.21
C GLU A 101 12.09 0.26 9.98
N VAL A 102 12.69 1.41 10.22
CA VAL A 102 12.02 2.55 10.88
C VAL A 102 10.92 3.14 9.98
N LEU A 103 11.19 3.24 8.68
CA LEU A 103 10.17 3.68 7.72
C LEU A 103 9.04 2.65 7.58
N PHE A 104 9.38 1.37 7.55
CA PHE A 104 8.37 0.31 7.49
C PHE A 104 7.48 0.32 8.73
N ASP A 105 8.07 0.44 9.92
CA ASP A 105 7.34 0.52 11.18
C ASP A 105 6.40 1.74 11.21
N TYR A 106 6.88 2.89 10.76
CA TYR A 106 6.07 4.10 10.61
C TYR A 106 4.88 3.92 9.66
N ILE A 107 5.12 3.34 8.48
CA ILE A 107 4.07 3.06 7.50
C ILE A 107 3.04 2.11 8.10
N LYS A 108 3.51 1.05 8.75
CA LYS A 108 2.67 0.05 9.41
C LYS A 108 1.83 0.67 10.53
N GLY A 109 2.44 1.46 11.41
CA GLY A 109 1.74 2.11 12.51
C GLY A 109 0.63 3.07 12.03
N ARG A 110 0.82 3.77 10.90
CA ARG A 110 -0.28 4.55 10.29
C ARG A 110 -1.45 3.67 9.87
N LEU A 111 -1.14 2.49 9.34
CA LEU A 111 -2.15 1.57 8.81
C LEU A 111 -2.91 0.82 9.90
N GLU A 112 -2.26 0.55 11.02
CA GLU A 112 -2.92 -0.05 12.18
C GLU A 112 -4.03 0.84 12.77
N LYS A 113 -4.02 2.14 12.41
CA LYS A 113 -5.09 3.09 12.77
C LYS A 113 -6.25 3.12 11.77
N THR A 114 -6.20 2.35 10.68
CA THR A 114 -7.31 2.25 9.73
C THR A 114 -8.29 1.15 10.10
N ASN A 115 -9.58 1.39 9.84
CA ASN A 115 -10.62 0.37 9.92
C ASN A 115 -10.82 -0.38 8.56
N PHE A 116 -10.02 -0.03 7.54
CA PHE A 116 -10.17 -0.60 6.18
C PHE A 116 -9.25 -1.80 5.91
N ARG A 117 -8.70 -2.43 6.94
CA ARG A 117 -7.92 -3.65 6.78
C ARG A 117 -8.74 -4.79 6.17
N ASP A 118 -10.01 -4.88 6.51
CA ASP A 118 -10.97 -5.85 5.97
C ASP A 118 -11.22 -5.68 4.46
N LYS A 119 -10.92 -4.51 3.89
CA LYS A 119 -10.99 -4.25 2.45
C LYS A 119 -9.79 -4.83 1.68
N ILE A 120 -8.75 -5.31 2.36
CA ILE A 120 -7.56 -5.86 1.73
C ILE A 120 -7.63 -7.38 1.66
N ARG A 121 -7.56 -7.91 0.45
CA ARG A 121 -7.42 -9.34 0.18
C ARG A 121 -5.95 -9.66 -0.04
N PHE A 122 -5.31 -10.19 0.99
CA PHE A 122 -3.93 -10.65 0.93
C PHE A 122 -3.82 -11.97 0.15
N ASN A 123 -2.59 -12.33 -0.22
CA ASN A 123 -2.26 -13.53 -0.99
C ASN A 123 -3.10 -13.65 -2.28
N THR A 124 -3.43 -12.51 -2.88
CA THR A 124 -4.27 -12.43 -4.07
C THR A 124 -3.51 -11.78 -5.20
N PHE A 125 -3.24 -12.56 -6.24
CA PHE A 125 -2.55 -12.12 -7.44
C PHE A 125 -3.56 -11.50 -8.41
N PHE A 126 -3.19 -10.38 -8.99
CA PHE A 126 -3.92 -9.78 -10.11
C PHE A 126 -3.18 -10.13 -11.40
N VAL A 127 -3.79 -10.94 -12.25
CA VAL A 127 -3.28 -11.26 -13.58
C VAL A 127 -4.04 -10.44 -14.61
N SER A 128 -3.39 -9.42 -15.19
CA SER A 128 -3.94 -8.72 -16.35
C SER A 128 -3.78 -9.60 -17.60
N LYS A 129 -4.84 -10.25 -18.03
CA LYS A 129 -4.91 -10.83 -19.37
C LYS A 129 -5.11 -9.71 -20.39
N GLY A 130 -4.05 -8.94 -20.66
CA GLY A 130 -4.01 -7.93 -21.70
C GLY A 130 -5.04 -6.80 -21.54
N LEU A 131 -4.61 -5.56 -21.68
CA LEU A 131 -5.48 -4.41 -21.92
C LEU A 131 -6.16 -4.62 -23.29
N LEU A 132 -7.35 -5.19 -23.29
CA LEU A 132 -8.24 -5.07 -24.43
C LEU A 132 -8.64 -3.58 -24.51
N LYS A 133 -8.06 -2.86 -25.49
CA LYS A 133 -8.60 -1.59 -25.93
C LYS A 133 -9.98 -1.85 -26.52
N VAL A 134 -11.01 -1.71 -25.72
CA VAL A 134 -12.38 -1.64 -26.18
C VAL A 134 -12.79 -0.18 -26.09
N ASN A 135 -12.77 0.50 -27.23
CA ASN A 135 -13.44 1.76 -27.51
C ASN A 135 -13.37 2.83 -26.40
N ASN A 136 -12.19 3.35 -26.10
CA ASN A 136 -11.97 4.49 -25.17
C ASN A 136 -12.66 4.40 -23.79
N LYS A 137 -13.14 3.25 -23.39
CA LYS A 137 -13.66 2.99 -22.04
C LYS A 137 -12.74 2.03 -21.34
N ILE A 138 -12.29 2.42 -20.15
CA ILE A 138 -11.59 1.53 -19.22
C ILE A 138 -12.58 0.43 -18.84
N GLY A 139 -12.36 -0.76 -19.38
CA GLY A 139 -13.20 -1.91 -19.07
C GLY A 139 -12.96 -2.36 -17.63
N VAL A 140 -14.03 -2.47 -16.85
CA VAL A 140 -14.03 -3.16 -15.57
C VAL A 140 -13.87 -4.65 -15.86
N LEU A 141 -12.77 -5.27 -15.44
CA LEU A 141 -12.65 -6.73 -15.45
C LEU A 141 -13.70 -7.30 -14.49
N ASN A 142 -14.65 -8.05 -14.99
CA ASN A 142 -15.44 -8.94 -14.15
C ASN A 142 -14.54 -10.12 -13.73
N ILE A 143 -14.19 -10.15 -12.46
CA ILE A 143 -13.54 -11.28 -11.78
C ILE A 143 -14.62 -12.25 -11.33
#